data_3d74552351c3ce79c0b7e098c4f16a1f
#
_entry.id   3d74552351c3ce79c0b7e098c4f16a1f
#
_cell.length_a   1.000
_cell.length_b   1.000
_cell.length_c   1.000
_cell.angle_alpha   90.00
_cell.angle_beta   90.00
_cell.angle_gamma   90.00
#
_symmetry.space_group_name_H-M   'P 1'
#
loop_
_entity.id
_entity.type
_entity.pdbx_description
1 polymer ?
#
loop_
_entity_poly.entity_id
_entity_poly.type
_entity_poly.pdbx_seq_one_letter_code
_entity_poly.pdbx_strand_id
1 'polypeptide(L)'
;MIKNTHKQTPEFTISAYSDNAAVLSGEIANYWAPEYSTGSWKLLKEVVQPIIKVETHNHPTAISPFAGAATGSGGELRDEGAVGRGSTPKAGLVGFFVSDLCIPSKKGMCAWESEIGKPAHYASSLDIMLEGPIGSARFNNEFGRPVLTGTFRLVLRVFIAHVQRTSCSLNLLQARSLGLLINHPRLLPKIASQSNC
;
A
#
# COMPACT_ATOMS: atom_id res chain seq x y z
N MET A 1 18.41 7.18 1.08
CA MET A 1 18.08 8.13 -0.01
C MET A 1 16.74 8.81 0.26
N ILE A 2 15.58 8.13 0.19
CA ILE A 2 14.23 8.72 0.38
C ILE A 2 14.09 9.48 1.73
N LYS A 3 14.49 8.87 2.85
CA LYS A 3 14.45 9.52 4.17
C LYS A 3 15.29 10.81 4.22
N ASN A 4 16.38 10.89 3.46
CA ASN A 4 17.21 12.08 3.38
C ASN A 4 16.54 13.18 2.56
N THR A 5 15.80 12.83 1.50
CA THR A 5 15.00 13.78 0.73
C THR A 5 13.95 14.45 1.62
N HIS A 6 13.23 13.67 2.44
CA HIS A 6 12.28 14.24 3.41
C HIS A 6 12.95 15.19 4.41
N LYS A 7 14.16 14.89 4.87
CA LYS A 7 14.90 15.79 5.79
C LYS A 7 15.28 17.13 5.16
N GLN A 8 15.42 17.18 3.86
CA GLN A 8 15.76 18.42 3.13
C GLN A 8 14.55 19.31 2.88
N THR A 9 13.36 18.74 2.78
CA THR A 9 12.09 19.45 2.49
C THR A 9 10.97 18.92 3.39
N PRO A 10 11.01 19.18 4.72
CA PRO A 10 10.05 18.63 5.67
C PRO A 10 8.73 19.43 5.78
N GLU A 11 8.64 20.60 5.15
CA GLU A 11 7.59 21.59 5.36
C GLU A 11 6.17 21.13 5.06
N PHE A 12 6.05 20.13 4.20
CA PHE A 12 4.75 19.53 3.87
C PHE A 12 4.38 18.33 4.73
N THR A 13 5.19 18.01 5.73
CA THR A 13 5.01 16.80 6.54
C THR A 13 4.88 17.15 8.00
N ILE A 14 3.77 16.76 8.61
CA ILE A 14 3.56 16.90 10.06
C ILE A 14 4.28 15.78 10.80
N SER A 15 4.15 14.56 10.31
CA SER A 15 4.79 13.37 10.88
C SER A 15 5.17 12.38 9.78
N ALA A 16 6.42 11.93 9.81
CA ALA A 16 6.90 10.84 8.96
C ALA A 16 8.03 10.09 9.65
N TYR A 17 8.16 8.81 9.37
CA TYR A 17 9.19 7.90 9.89
C TYR A 17 9.19 7.71 11.42
N SER A 18 8.18 8.18 12.10
CA SER A 18 7.97 8.00 13.54
C SER A 18 6.88 6.99 13.86
N ASP A 19 6.02 6.70 12.91
CA ASP A 19 4.92 5.75 12.98
C ASP A 19 4.78 4.99 11.67
N ASN A 20 3.84 4.07 11.58
CA ASN A 20 3.58 3.24 10.41
C ASN A 20 2.95 4.00 9.24
N ALA A 21 2.38 5.18 9.48
CA ALA A 21 1.84 6.05 8.46
C ALA A 21 2.44 7.46 8.57
N ALA A 22 2.38 8.21 7.50
CA ALA A 22 2.78 9.61 7.46
C ALA A 22 1.56 10.52 7.46
N VAL A 23 1.66 11.67 8.14
CA VAL A 23 0.65 12.72 8.16
C VAL A 23 1.23 13.94 7.45
N LEU A 24 0.50 14.42 6.43
CA LEU A 24 0.90 15.58 5.64
C LEU A 24 0.16 16.84 6.09
N SER A 25 0.74 17.99 5.81
CA SER A 25 0.06 19.28 5.95
C SER A 25 -1.14 19.32 5.02
N GLY A 26 -2.28 19.72 5.56
CA GLY A 26 -3.53 19.79 4.83
C GLY A 26 -4.02 21.22 4.66
N GLU A 27 -5.16 21.35 4.02
CA GLU A 27 -5.82 22.61 3.71
C GLU A 27 -7.19 22.69 4.41
N ILE A 28 -7.71 23.92 4.50
CA ILE A 28 -9.06 24.14 5.04
C ILE A 28 -10.08 23.57 4.07
N ALA A 29 -10.85 22.63 4.55
CA ALA A 29 -11.94 22.02 3.78
C ALA A 29 -13.26 22.06 4.53
N ASN A 30 -14.35 22.05 3.76
CA ASN A 30 -15.69 21.86 4.29
C ASN A 30 -16.07 20.39 4.20
N TYR A 31 -16.53 19.80 5.28
CA TYR A 31 -17.00 18.42 5.29
C TYR A 31 -18.08 18.20 6.33
N TRP A 32 -18.92 17.19 6.10
CA TRP A 32 -19.94 16.79 7.04
C TRP A 32 -19.36 15.84 8.08
N ALA A 33 -19.62 16.13 9.34
CA ALA A 33 -19.27 15.24 10.45
C ALA A 33 -20.37 15.18 11.51
N PRO A 34 -20.49 14.06 12.23
CA PRO A 34 -21.41 13.95 13.35
C PRO A 34 -20.93 14.79 14.54
N GLU A 35 -21.83 15.51 15.16
CA GLU A 35 -21.61 16.08 16.47
C GLU A 35 -21.98 15.05 17.53
N TYR A 36 -20.99 14.52 18.21
CA TYR A 36 -21.17 13.39 19.12
C TYR A 36 -22.11 13.68 20.31
N SER A 37 -22.23 14.94 20.71
CA SER A 37 -23.10 15.35 21.82
C SER A 37 -24.58 15.34 21.46
N THR A 38 -24.91 15.60 20.20
CA THR A 38 -26.30 15.74 19.74
C THR A 38 -26.72 14.66 18.75
N GLY A 39 -25.76 13.91 18.20
CA GLY A 39 -25.98 12.94 17.12
C GLY A 39 -26.37 13.58 15.78
N SER A 40 -26.36 14.90 15.67
CA SER A 40 -26.70 15.61 14.44
C SER A 40 -25.49 15.78 13.54
N TRP A 41 -25.72 15.80 12.23
CA TRP A 41 -24.67 16.08 11.25
C TRP A 41 -24.51 17.59 11.06
N LYS A 42 -23.26 18.05 11.07
CA LYS A 42 -22.93 19.46 10.85
C LYS A 42 -21.89 19.61 9.76
N LEU A 43 -21.99 20.71 9.02
CA LEU A 43 -20.94 21.14 8.11
C LEU A 43 -19.84 21.82 8.93
N LEU A 44 -18.66 21.23 8.93
CA LEU A 44 -17.48 21.76 9.60
C LEU A 44 -16.53 22.36 8.58
N LYS A 45 -15.80 23.40 9.01
CA LYS A 45 -14.75 24.04 8.22
C LYS A 45 -13.47 23.99 9.02
N GLU A 46 -12.59 23.08 8.68
CA GLU A 46 -11.35 22.81 9.43
C GLU A 46 -10.23 22.39 8.51
N VAL A 47 -8.99 22.41 9.03
CA VAL A 47 -7.84 21.87 8.32
C VAL A 47 -7.97 20.34 8.28
N VAL A 48 -8.01 19.80 7.07
CA VAL A 48 -8.09 18.36 6.82
C VAL A 48 -6.73 17.86 6.39
N GLN A 49 -6.16 16.95 7.17
CA GLN A 49 -4.80 16.44 7.00
C GLN A 49 -4.81 15.08 6.30
N PRO A 50 -4.14 14.92 5.15
CA PRO A 50 -3.99 13.62 4.51
C PRO A 50 -3.06 12.71 5.31
N ILE A 51 -3.44 11.45 5.42
CA ILE A 51 -2.59 10.37 5.92
C ILE A 51 -2.21 9.48 4.74
N ILE A 52 -0.95 9.12 4.67
CA ILE A 52 -0.43 8.25 3.61
C ILE A 52 0.28 7.06 4.23
N LYS A 53 -0.06 5.89 3.76
CA LYS A 53 0.60 4.63 4.08
C LYS A 53 1.03 3.93 2.79
N VAL A 54 2.22 3.40 2.79
CA VAL A 54 2.72 2.51 1.73
C VAL A 54 3.05 1.17 2.37
N GLU A 55 2.40 0.12 1.89
CA GLU A 55 2.62 -1.24 2.33
C GLU A 55 3.27 -2.07 1.23
N THR A 56 4.16 -2.99 1.60
CA THR A 56 4.69 -4.01 0.72
C THR A 56 4.33 -5.38 1.28
N HIS A 57 3.65 -6.20 0.47
CA HIS A 57 3.17 -7.51 0.89
C HIS A 57 3.50 -8.57 -0.18
N ASN A 58 4.77 -8.64 -0.53
CA ASN A 58 5.25 -9.43 -1.66
C ASN A 58 5.28 -10.95 -1.38
N HIS A 59 5.91 -11.38 -0.29
CA HIS A 59 6.08 -12.82 -0.03
C HIS A 59 4.74 -13.56 0.19
N PRO A 60 3.82 -13.10 1.03
CA PRO A 60 2.51 -13.74 1.16
C PRO A 60 1.71 -13.72 -0.14
N THR A 61 1.80 -12.66 -0.93
CA THR A 61 1.16 -12.58 -2.26
C THR A 61 1.77 -13.56 -3.25
N ALA A 62 3.08 -13.81 -3.15
CA ALA A 62 3.73 -14.81 -3.99
C ALA A 62 3.29 -16.25 -3.66
N ILE A 63 2.98 -16.54 -2.40
CA ILE A 63 2.53 -17.87 -1.97
C ILE A 63 1.03 -18.07 -2.27
N SER A 64 0.22 -17.09 -1.92
CA SER A 64 -1.24 -17.14 -2.07
C SER A 64 -1.73 -15.79 -2.59
N PRO A 65 -1.80 -15.60 -3.91
CA PRO A 65 -1.99 -14.29 -4.53
C PRO A 65 -3.21 -13.53 -4.04
N PHE A 66 -4.37 -14.17 -4.04
CA PHE A 66 -5.61 -13.55 -3.57
C PHE A 66 -5.55 -13.17 -2.09
N ALA A 67 -5.27 -14.12 -1.21
CA ALA A 67 -5.27 -13.91 0.23
C ALA A 67 -4.13 -12.99 0.66
N GLY A 68 -2.94 -13.15 0.06
CA GLY A 68 -1.79 -12.31 0.33
C GLY A 68 -2.03 -10.85 -0.04
N ALA A 69 -2.55 -10.58 -1.22
CA ALA A 69 -2.87 -9.22 -1.64
C ALA A 69 -4.01 -8.60 -0.81
N ALA A 70 -5.02 -9.38 -0.45
CA ALA A 70 -6.08 -8.96 0.45
C ALA A 70 -5.53 -8.53 1.82
N THR A 71 -4.66 -9.36 2.40
CA THR A 71 -4.02 -9.07 3.70
C THR A 71 -3.11 -7.84 3.61
N GLY A 72 -2.42 -7.62 2.49
CA GLY A 72 -1.63 -6.41 2.25
C GLY A 72 -2.47 -5.14 2.32
N SER A 73 -3.62 -5.12 1.65
CA SER A 73 -4.58 -4.02 1.75
C SER A 73 -5.13 -3.84 3.16
N GLY A 74 -5.37 -4.95 3.88
CA GLY A 74 -5.77 -4.93 5.29
C GLY A 74 -4.72 -4.31 6.19
N GLY A 75 -3.43 -4.56 5.94
CA GLY A 75 -2.31 -3.96 6.66
C GLY A 75 -2.26 -2.44 6.51
N GLU A 76 -2.53 -1.92 5.33
CA GLU A 76 -2.66 -0.47 5.12
C GLU A 76 -3.78 0.13 5.95
N LEU A 77 -4.98 -0.42 5.80
CA LEU A 77 -6.17 0.08 6.52
C LEU A 77 -5.99 0.03 8.03
N ARG A 78 -5.34 -1.01 8.53
CA ARG A 78 -5.03 -1.15 9.96
C ARG A 78 -4.11 -0.03 10.43
N ASP A 79 -3.00 0.21 9.75
CA ASP A 79 -2.00 1.19 10.15
C ASP A 79 -2.52 2.62 10.01
N GLU A 80 -3.25 2.89 8.93
CA GLU A 80 -3.90 4.18 8.73
C GLU A 80 -4.99 4.45 9.77
N GLY A 81 -5.81 3.44 10.08
CA GLY A 81 -6.85 3.54 11.10
C GLY A 81 -6.32 3.71 12.52
N ALA A 82 -5.09 3.24 12.78
CA ALA A 82 -4.42 3.34 14.08
C ALA A 82 -3.81 4.73 14.36
N VAL A 83 -3.66 5.60 13.36
CA VAL A 83 -3.05 6.93 13.54
C VAL A 83 -3.83 7.81 14.50
N GLY A 84 -5.14 7.69 14.55
CA GLY A 84 -5.98 8.42 15.48
C GLY A 84 -7.47 8.36 15.18
N ARG A 85 -8.27 8.87 16.12
CA ARG A 85 -9.72 8.91 15.95
C ARG A 85 -10.11 9.83 14.81
N GLY A 86 -11.11 9.42 14.05
CA GLY A 86 -11.64 10.20 12.92
C GLY A 86 -10.88 10.00 11.62
N SER A 87 -9.84 9.17 11.60
CA SER A 87 -9.24 8.76 10.34
C SER A 87 -10.23 7.91 9.56
N THR A 88 -10.41 8.23 8.29
CA THR A 88 -11.34 7.52 7.38
C THR A 88 -10.64 7.14 6.10
N PRO A 89 -10.70 5.87 5.68
CA PRO A 89 -10.12 5.44 4.42
C PRO A 89 -10.81 6.14 3.26
N LYS A 90 -10.04 6.69 2.32
CA LYS A 90 -10.56 7.44 1.17
C LYS A 90 -10.26 6.79 -0.14
N ALA A 91 -9.01 6.37 -0.37
CA ALA A 91 -8.60 5.80 -1.63
C ALA A 91 -7.40 4.87 -1.45
N GLY A 92 -7.26 3.91 -2.35
CA GLY A 92 -6.12 3.04 -2.47
C GLY A 92 -5.51 3.08 -3.86
N LEU A 93 -4.24 2.80 -3.93
CA LEU A 93 -3.50 2.51 -5.16
C LEU A 93 -2.82 1.15 -5.00
N VAL A 94 -2.71 0.37 -6.07
CA VAL A 94 -2.09 -0.95 -5.99
C VAL A 94 -1.06 -1.13 -7.10
N GLY A 95 0.02 -1.85 -6.81
CA GLY A 95 1.05 -2.14 -7.80
C GLY A 95 1.49 -3.59 -7.72
N PHE A 96 1.52 -4.27 -8.87
CA PHE A 96 2.02 -5.64 -9.01
C PHE A 96 3.18 -5.66 -10.00
N PHE A 97 4.30 -6.19 -9.55
CA PHE A 97 5.53 -6.31 -10.34
C PHE A 97 5.93 -7.77 -10.32
N VAL A 98 5.92 -8.41 -11.48
CA VAL A 98 6.22 -9.84 -11.64
C VAL A 98 7.27 -10.06 -12.72
N SER A 99 7.81 -11.27 -12.81
CA SER A 99 8.59 -11.73 -13.96
C SER A 99 7.68 -12.00 -15.17
N ASP A 100 8.24 -12.55 -16.23
CA ASP A 100 7.49 -12.89 -17.43
C ASP A 100 6.28 -13.78 -17.10
N LEU A 101 5.15 -13.49 -17.74
CA LEU A 101 3.88 -14.18 -17.45
C LEU A 101 3.85 -15.61 -17.96
N CYS A 102 4.61 -15.90 -19.02
CA CYS A 102 4.65 -17.19 -19.70
C CYS A 102 3.22 -17.70 -20.03
N ILE A 103 2.43 -16.82 -20.65
CA ILE A 103 1.02 -17.12 -20.95
C ILE A 103 0.94 -18.30 -21.92
N PRO A 104 0.26 -19.41 -21.57
CA PRO A 104 0.09 -20.55 -22.47
C PRO A 104 -0.64 -20.13 -23.75
N SER A 105 -0.03 -20.35 -24.88
CA SER A 105 -0.65 -20.11 -26.18
C SER A 105 -0.48 -21.31 -27.11
N LYS A 106 -1.33 -21.41 -28.13
CA LYS A 106 -1.21 -22.45 -29.17
C LYS A 106 0.07 -22.30 -30.00
N LYS A 107 0.71 -21.12 -29.97
CA LYS A 107 1.95 -20.82 -30.69
C LYS A 107 3.21 -20.95 -29.83
N GLY A 108 3.08 -21.38 -28.56
CA GLY A 108 4.16 -21.40 -27.59
C GLY A 108 4.36 -20.04 -26.90
N MET A 109 5.42 -19.94 -26.10
CA MET A 109 5.81 -18.69 -25.42
C MET A 109 6.29 -17.65 -26.44
N CYS A 110 6.13 -16.39 -26.10
CA CYS A 110 6.69 -15.32 -26.88
C CYS A 110 8.22 -15.36 -26.87
N ALA A 111 8.85 -14.97 -27.97
CA ALA A 111 10.32 -15.08 -28.13
C ALA A 111 11.14 -14.28 -27.10
N TRP A 112 10.51 -13.28 -26.46
CA TRP A 112 11.16 -12.46 -25.40
C TRP A 112 10.89 -12.96 -23.98
N GLU A 113 10.01 -13.96 -23.81
CA GLU A 113 9.74 -14.56 -22.50
C GLU A 113 10.78 -15.64 -22.19
N SER A 114 11.20 -15.68 -20.94
CA SER A 114 12.10 -16.71 -20.46
C SER A 114 11.53 -17.39 -19.23
N GLU A 115 11.52 -18.70 -19.24
CA GLU A 115 11.12 -19.49 -18.09
C GLU A 115 12.26 -19.49 -17.08
N ILE A 116 12.20 -18.59 -16.12
CA ILE A 116 13.11 -18.57 -14.97
C ILE A 116 12.46 -19.41 -13.88
N GLY A 117 13.19 -20.42 -13.41
CA GLY A 117 12.70 -21.27 -12.31
C GLY A 117 12.29 -20.46 -11.08
N LYS A 118 11.26 -20.90 -10.39
CA LYS A 118 10.74 -20.31 -9.16
C LYS A 118 10.69 -21.34 -8.04
N PRO A 119 10.70 -20.93 -6.77
CA PRO A 119 10.43 -21.84 -5.66
C PRO A 119 9.09 -22.55 -5.84
N ALA A 120 9.03 -23.83 -5.49
CA ALA A 120 7.85 -24.67 -5.73
C ALA A 120 6.59 -24.16 -5.03
N HIS A 121 6.75 -23.46 -3.90
CA HIS A 121 5.64 -22.92 -3.12
C HIS A 121 5.15 -21.54 -3.59
N TYR A 122 5.76 -20.96 -4.62
CA TYR A 122 5.28 -19.69 -5.20
C TYR A 122 4.30 -19.96 -6.33
N ALA A 123 3.27 -19.14 -6.39
CA ALA A 123 2.36 -19.07 -7.53
C ALA A 123 3.11 -18.60 -8.80
N SER A 124 2.52 -18.84 -9.97
CA SER A 124 3.06 -18.29 -11.21
C SER A 124 2.89 -16.77 -11.29
N SER A 125 3.72 -16.10 -12.09
CA SER A 125 3.56 -14.67 -12.37
C SER A 125 2.18 -14.35 -12.91
N LEU A 126 1.64 -15.24 -13.73
CA LEU A 126 0.30 -15.10 -14.30
C LEU A 126 -0.78 -15.19 -13.21
N ASP A 127 -0.73 -16.19 -12.32
CA ASP A 127 -1.69 -16.33 -11.23
C ASP A 127 -1.69 -15.10 -10.30
N ILE A 128 -0.51 -14.57 -10.01
CA ILE A 128 -0.39 -13.38 -9.18
C ILE A 128 -1.04 -12.17 -9.85
N MET A 129 -0.83 -12.00 -11.16
CA MET A 129 -1.45 -10.90 -11.91
C MET A 129 -2.96 -11.04 -12.08
N LEU A 130 -3.47 -12.26 -12.06
CA LEU A 130 -4.91 -12.53 -12.16
C LEU A 130 -5.60 -12.40 -10.79
N GLU A 131 -5.07 -13.03 -9.77
CA GLU A 131 -5.74 -13.15 -8.46
C GLU A 131 -5.40 -12.04 -7.47
N GLY A 132 -4.16 -11.53 -7.51
CA GLY A 132 -3.70 -10.50 -6.58
C GLY A 132 -4.54 -9.24 -6.62
N PRO A 133 -4.80 -8.63 -7.79
CA PRO A 133 -5.66 -7.44 -7.91
C PRO A 133 -7.07 -7.67 -7.38
N ILE A 134 -7.64 -8.85 -7.62
CA ILE A 134 -8.99 -9.20 -7.15
C ILE A 134 -9.00 -9.29 -5.62
N GLY A 135 -8.00 -9.93 -5.02
CA GLY A 135 -7.87 -10.03 -3.56
C GLY A 135 -7.75 -8.67 -2.90
N SER A 136 -6.89 -7.81 -3.42
CA SER A 136 -6.74 -6.42 -2.95
C SER A 136 -8.04 -5.63 -3.08
N ALA A 137 -8.68 -5.67 -4.24
CA ALA A 137 -9.94 -4.96 -4.49
C ALA A 137 -11.06 -5.43 -3.56
N ARG A 138 -11.17 -6.74 -3.34
CA ARG A 138 -12.20 -7.30 -2.45
C ARG A 138 -12.04 -6.80 -1.02
N PHE A 139 -10.83 -6.81 -0.47
CA PHE A 139 -10.61 -6.32 0.89
C PHE A 139 -10.94 -4.84 1.01
N ASN A 140 -10.48 -4.02 0.07
CA ASN A 140 -10.81 -2.60 0.04
C ASN A 140 -12.32 -2.34 -0.04
N ASN A 141 -13.05 -3.16 -0.80
CA ASN A 141 -14.50 -3.04 -0.95
C ASN A 141 -15.28 -3.26 0.37
N GLU A 142 -14.77 -4.12 1.27
CA GLU A 142 -15.35 -4.32 2.61
C GLU A 142 -15.36 -3.02 3.44
N PHE A 143 -14.41 -2.12 3.18
CA PHE A 143 -14.28 -0.83 3.86
C PHE A 143 -14.81 0.36 3.03
N GLY A 144 -15.42 0.10 1.89
CA GLY A 144 -15.87 1.15 0.98
C GLY A 144 -14.73 2.05 0.48
N ARG A 145 -13.50 1.54 0.44
CA ARG A 145 -12.31 2.26 -0.01
C ARG A 145 -12.04 1.94 -1.49
N PRO A 146 -12.26 2.88 -2.42
CA PRO A 146 -12.00 2.64 -3.83
C PRO A 146 -10.50 2.48 -4.10
N VAL A 147 -10.15 1.51 -4.93
CA VAL A 147 -8.83 1.43 -5.55
C VAL A 147 -8.88 2.24 -6.85
N LEU A 148 -8.27 3.43 -6.82
CA LEU A 148 -8.42 4.41 -7.91
C LEU A 148 -7.65 4.01 -9.17
N THR A 149 -6.49 3.40 -8.98
CA THR A 149 -5.63 2.97 -10.08
C THR A 149 -4.65 1.90 -9.62
N GLY A 150 -4.01 1.25 -10.58
CA GLY A 150 -2.97 0.27 -10.34
C GLY A 150 -1.82 0.40 -11.33
N THR A 151 -0.68 -0.12 -10.92
CA THR A 151 0.49 -0.26 -11.77
C THR A 151 0.85 -1.73 -11.91
N PHE A 152 0.88 -2.22 -13.15
CA PHE A 152 1.20 -3.60 -13.47
C PHE A 152 2.44 -3.62 -14.36
N ARG A 153 3.48 -4.31 -13.93
CA ARG A 153 4.74 -4.35 -14.68
C ARG A 153 5.36 -5.73 -14.68
N LEU A 154 5.94 -6.09 -15.82
CA LEU A 154 6.83 -7.22 -15.96
C LEU A 154 8.26 -6.69 -15.79
N VAL A 155 9.01 -7.25 -14.87
CA VAL A 155 10.39 -6.83 -14.58
C VAL A 155 11.28 -8.06 -14.55
N LEU A 156 11.95 -8.31 -15.65
CA LEU A 156 13.02 -9.29 -15.73
C LEU A 156 14.35 -8.55 -15.66
N ARG A 157 15.12 -8.73 -14.58
CA ARG A 157 16.51 -8.30 -14.49
C ARG A 157 17.40 -9.51 -14.39
N VAL A 158 18.08 -9.83 -15.46
CA VAL A 158 19.21 -10.75 -15.42
C VAL A 158 20.44 -9.92 -15.03
N PHE A 159 20.86 -10.02 -13.77
CA PHE A 159 22.16 -9.52 -13.38
C PHE A 159 23.21 -10.54 -13.80
N ILE A 160 23.87 -10.32 -14.94
CA ILE A 160 25.16 -10.94 -15.24
C ILE A 160 26.19 -10.22 -14.38
N ALA A 161 26.22 -10.50 -13.10
CA ALA A 161 27.27 -10.09 -12.23
C ALA A 161 27.51 -11.25 -11.27
N HIS A 162 28.74 -11.60 -11.11
CA HIS A 162 29.27 -12.45 -10.06
C HIS A 162 28.45 -12.39 -8.78
N VAL A 163 27.40 -13.17 -8.67
CA VAL A 163 26.60 -13.25 -7.48
C VAL A 163 26.93 -14.51 -6.75
N GLN A 164 27.76 -14.35 -5.76
CA GLN A 164 27.70 -15.23 -4.63
C GLN A 164 26.27 -15.27 -4.09
N ARG A 165 25.60 -16.38 -4.30
CA ARG A 165 24.58 -17.00 -3.50
C ARG A 165 23.66 -16.08 -2.66
N THR A 166 22.78 -15.36 -3.32
CA THR A 166 21.47 -14.97 -2.75
C THR A 166 20.43 -15.04 -3.85
N SER A 167 20.19 -16.24 -4.35
CA SER A 167 19.35 -16.50 -5.51
C SER A 167 17.86 -16.55 -5.23
N CYS A 168 17.41 -16.02 -4.10
CA CYS A 168 15.99 -16.11 -3.71
C CYS A 168 15.21 -14.81 -3.83
N SER A 169 15.84 -13.69 -4.17
CA SER A 169 15.22 -12.38 -4.06
C SER A 169 14.84 -11.67 -5.36
N LEU A 170 15.16 -12.26 -6.51
CA LEU A 170 15.02 -11.57 -7.80
C LEU A 170 13.70 -11.80 -8.52
N ASN A 171 12.92 -12.78 -8.14
CA ASN A 171 11.56 -13.03 -8.62
C ASN A 171 10.51 -12.43 -7.68
N LEU A 172 10.89 -11.57 -6.77
CA LEU A 172 10.02 -11.01 -5.78
C LEU A 172 9.27 -9.80 -6.33
N LEU A 173 8.12 -10.08 -6.66
CA LEU A 173 6.92 -9.27 -6.72
C LEU A 173 6.85 -8.27 -5.60
N GLN A 174 6.77 -7.03 -5.96
CA GLN A 174 6.32 -6.00 -5.04
C GLN A 174 4.85 -5.72 -5.33
N ALA A 175 3.96 -6.34 -4.58
CA ALA A 175 2.66 -5.75 -4.42
C ALA A 175 2.87 -4.53 -3.53
N ARG A 176 2.67 -3.36 -4.07
CA ARG A 176 2.66 -2.09 -3.32
C ARG A 176 1.27 -1.54 -3.37
N SER A 177 0.71 -1.29 -2.25
CA SER A 177 -0.50 -0.52 -2.14
C SER A 177 -0.20 0.81 -1.43
N LEU A 178 -0.82 1.86 -1.89
CA LEU A 178 -0.74 3.19 -1.32
C LEU A 178 -2.11 3.56 -0.81
N GLY A 179 -2.23 3.75 0.48
CA GLY A 179 -3.44 4.23 1.09
C GLY A 179 -3.41 5.74 1.30
N LEU A 180 -4.50 6.39 0.97
CA LEU A 180 -4.73 7.78 1.30
C LEU A 180 -5.90 7.88 2.28
N LEU A 181 -5.62 8.44 3.44
CA LEU A 181 -6.60 8.75 4.47
C LEU A 181 -6.67 10.25 4.71
N ILE A 182 -7.82 10.71 5.13
CA ILE A 182 -8.01 12.08 5.57
C ILE A 182 -8.32 12.05 7.07
N ASN A 183 -7.49 12.72 7.87
CA ASN A 183 -7.61 12.78 9.31
C ASN A 183 -8.27 14.08 9.77
N HIS A 184 -9.05 13.99 10.83
CA HIS A 184 -9.72 15.12 11.44
C HIS A 184 -8.98 15.59 12.71
N PRO A 185 -8.56 16.87 12.80
CA PRO A 185 -7.70 17.35 13.89
C PRO A 185 -8.35 17.36 15.29
N ARG A 186 -9.67 17.33 15.38
CA ARG A 186 -10.37 17.34 16.68
C ARG A 186 -10.24 16.06 17.50
N LEU A 187 -9.75 15.00 16.92
CA LEU A 187 -9.78 13.68 17.51
C LEU A 187 -8.41 13.13 17.90
N LEU A 188 -7.34 13.90 17.65
CA LEU A 188 -6.04 13.56 18.15
C LEU A 188 -5.99 13.83 19.66
N PRO A 189 -5.81 12.81 20.52
CA PRO A 189 -5.32 13.08 21.86
C PRO A 189 -3.96 13.75 21.69
N LYS A 190 -3.71 14.85 22.43
CA LYS A 190 -2.35 15.33 22.60
C LYS A 190 -1.51 14.12 22.99
N ILE A 191 -0.64 13.68 22.13
CA ILE A 191 0.41 12.74 22.49
C ILE A 191 1.27 13.53 23.47
N ALA A 192 0.92 13.39 24.75
CA ALA A 192 1.78 13.82 25.82
C ALA A 192 3.08 13.05 25.64
N SER A 193 4.15 13.78 25.39
CA SER A 193 5.50 13.28 25.47
C SER A 193 5.69 12.59 26.82
N GLN A 194 5.51 11.29 26.88
CA GLN A 194 6.11 10.49 27.95
C GLN A 194 7.46 9.98 27.46
N SER A 195 8.40 10.91 27.40
CA SER A 195 9.79 10.59 27.69
C SER A 195 9.87 10.45 29.20
N ASN A 196 9.89 9.24 29.71
CA ASN A 196 10.55 8.81 30.96
C ASN A 196 10.08 7.39 31.33
N CYS A 197 10.88 6.46 31.01
CA CYS A 197 11.49 5.33 31.74
C CYS A 197 12.11 4.38 30.75
#